data_476b7d733f0d89d55049e49f7f1482a3
#
_entry.id   476b7d733f0d89d55049e49f7f1482a3
#
_cell.length_a   1.000
_cell.length_b   1.000
_cell.length_c   1.000
_cell.angle_alpha   90.00
_cell.angle_beta   90.00
_cell.angle_gamma   90.00
#
_symmetry.space_group_name_H-M   'P 1'
#
loop_
_entity.id
_entity.type
_entity.pdbx_description
1 polymer ?
#
loop_
_entity_poly.entity_id
_entity_poly.type
_entity_poly.pdbx_seq_one_letter_code
_entity_poly.pdbx_strand_id
1 'polypeptide(L)'
;SDIIATEVDREILSSLLSGAAVKAAWSRSIGNYVAVQGDGSVASVSDPGGYSVNKGFTGTQSDWYQTLAETIITVSNEIHKRNLRSGANWMVTSPDIATIIEAIAYFKPNATFDPTEVQYSLGVEKIGTLTNRFTVYKDPYFPVDKILVGYKGPGFLDAGFVYAPYVPLVFTPTIFEPNDFTPRKGAMTRYASQMVRPEYFGRIQVTDLGVIGA
;
A
#
# COMPACT_ATOMS: atom_id res chain seq x y z
N SER A 1 -24.11 -0.88 -0.74
CA SER A 1 -23.22 0.24 -1.08
C SER A 1 -21.76 -0.10 -0.79
N ASP A 2 -21.48 -0.76 0.33
CA ASP A 2 -20.10 -1.02 0.81
C ASP A 2 -19.29 -1.91 -0.13
N ILE A 3 -19.91 -2.94 -0.71
CA ILE A 3 -19.24 -3.82 -1.68
C ILE A 3 -18.76 -3.05 -2.92
N ILE A 4 -19.56 -2.09 -3.41
CA ILE A 4 -19.17 -1.27 -4.57
C ILE A 4 -18.05 -0.30 -4.17
N ALA A 5 -18.11 0.27 -2.98
CA ALA A 5 -17.06 1.16 -2.48
C ALA A 5 -15.72 0.42 -2.35
N THR A 6 -15.73 -0.78 -1.74
CA THR A 6 -14.51 -1.61 -1.62
C THR A 6 -13.93 -2.04 -2.96
N GLU A 7 -14.78 -2.32 -3.96
CA GLU A 7 -14.30 -2.68 -5.30
C GLU A 7 -13.64 -1.48 -6.01
N VAL A 8 -14.21 -0.28 -5.87
CA VAL A 8 -13.62 0.96 -6.40
C VAL A 8 -12.27 1.24 -5.73
N ASP A 9 -12.18 1.12 -4.42
CA ASP A 9 -10.92 1.31 -3.69
C ASP A 9 -9.86 0.31 -4.13
N ARG A 10 -10.23 -0.95 -4.32
CA ARG A 10 -9.35 -1.99 -4.83
C ARG A 10 -8.83 -1.71 -6.23
N GLU A 11 -9.70 -1.21 -7.12
CA GLU A 11 -9.30 -0.82 -8.49
C GLU A 11 -8.31 0.35 -8.45
N ILE A 12 -8.57 1.37 -7.62
CA ILE A 12 -7.68 2.53 -7.44
C ILE A 12 -6.32 2.07 -6.91
N LEU A 13 -6.28 1.27 -5.85
CA LEU A 13 -5.04 0.76 -5.28
C LEU A 13 -4.25 -0.11 -6.27
N SER A 14 -4.94 -0.94 -7.05
CA SER A 14 -4.32 -1.73 -8.12
C SER A 14 -3.69 -0.85 -9.20
N SER A 15 -4.38 0.21 -9.61
CA SER A 15 -3.87 1.20 -10.58
C SER A 15 -2.65 1.94 -10.03
N LEU A 16 -2.64 2.30 -8.75
CA LEU A 16 -1.50 2.93 -8.08
C LEU A 16 -0.30 2.00 -8.00
N LEU A 17 -0.51 0.72 -7.66
CA LEU A 17 0.55 -0.28 -7.61
C LEU A 17 1.18 -0.57 -8.96
N SER A 18 0.36 -0.67 -10.01
CA SER A 18 0.85 -0.96 -11.36
C SER A 18 1.63 0.21 -11.95
N GLY A 19 1.17 1.44 -11.68
CA GLY A 19 1.77 2.66 -12.23
C GLY A 19 2.90 3.27 -11.39
N ALA A 20 3.20 2.75 -10.19
CA ALA A 20 4.26 3.29 -9.34
C ALA A 20 5.63 3.29 -10.05
N ALA A 21 6.26 4.48 -10.15
CA ALA A 21 7.53 4.63 -10.86
C ALA A 21 8.74 4.15 -10.05
N VAL A 22 8.68 4.24 -8.73
CA VAL A 22 9.75 3.76 -7.85
C VAL A 22 9.44 2.33 -7.44
N LYS A 23 10.41 1.43 -7.63
CA LYS A 23 10.25 0.00 -7.30
C LYS A 23 11.39 -0.44 -6.42
N ALA A 24 11.07 -1.12 -5.34
CA ALA A 24 12.04 -1.75 -4.44
C ALA A 24 11.57 -3.15 -4.04
N ALA A 25 12.46 -3.93 -3.47
CA ALA A 25 12.16 -5.25 -2.94
C ALA A 25 12.85 -5.45 -1.59
N TRP A 26 12.25 -6.27 -0.74
CA TRP A 26 12.79 -6.66 0.55
C TRP A 26 12.38 -8.11 0.87
N SER A 27 13.25 -8.86 1.54
CA SER A 27 12.95 -10.23 1.97
C SER A 27 12.79 -10.30 3.49
N ARG A 28 11.81 -11.07 3.94
CA ARG A 28 11.63 -11.38 5.36
C ARG A 28 12.73 -12.33 5.90
N SER A 29 13.28 -13.19 5.03
CA SER A 29 14.34 -14.13 5.41
C SER A 29 15.62 -13.39 5.76
N ILE A 30 16.16 -13.64 6.96
CA ILE A 30 17.39 -13.01 7.46
C ILE A 30 18.54 -13.32 6.49
N GLY A 31 19.27 -12.28 6.10
CA GLY A 31 20.44 -12.41 5.22
C GLY A 31 20.10 -12.64 3.74
N ASN A 32 18.83 -12.70 3.35
CA ASN A 32 18.43 -12.76 1.95
C ASN A 32 18.19 -11.36 1.39
N TYR A 33 19.12 -10.89 0.56
CA TYR A 33 18.99 -9.62 -0.13
C TYR A 33 18.29 -9.83 -1.48
N VAL A 34 17.32 -8.99 -1.76
CA VAL A 34 16.55 -9.04 -3.01
C VAL A 34 16.53 -7.68 -3.68
N ALA A 35 16.51 -7.68 -5.00
CA ALA A 35 16.41 -6.47 -5.80
C ALA A 35 15.40 -6.66 -6.93
N VAL A 36 14.81 -5.55 -7.37
CA VAL A 36 13.94 -5.53 -8.56
C VAL A 36 14.82 -5.44 -9.80
N GLN A 37 14.66 -6.39 -10.70
CA GLN A 37 15.34 -6.40 -12.00
C GLN A 37 14.65 -5.46 -13.00
N GLY A 38 15.32 -5.23 -14.15
CA GLY A 38 14.81 -4.35 -15.19
C GLY A 38 13.45 -4.79 -15.77
N ASP A 39 13.14 -6.08 -15.76
CA ASP A 39 11.85 -6.66 -16.16
C ASP A 39 10.77 -6.54 -15.08
N GLY A 40 11.12 -6.04 -13.89
CA GLY A 40 10.20 -5.91 -12.74
C GLY A 40 10.09 -7.14 -11.86
N SER A 41 10.81 -8.23 -12.18
CA SER A 41 10.93 -9.41 -11.32
C SER A 41 11.83 -9.13 -10.11
N VAL A 42 11.68 -9.95 -9.06
CA VAL A 42 12.52 -9.88 -7.87
C VAL A 42 13.48 -11.06 -7.87
N ALA A 43 14.77 -10.77 -7.73
CA ALA A 43 15.80 -11.79 -7.64
C ALA A 43 16.65 -11.59 -6.39
N SER A 44 17.17 -12.70 -5.86
CA SER A 44 18.16 -12.67 -4.79
C SER A 44 19.46 -12.06 -5.34
N VAL A 45 20.02 -11.13 -4.59
CA VAL A 45 21.26 -10.43 -4.93
C VAL A 45 22.32 -10.88 -3.96
N SER A 46 23.37 -11.50 -4.49
CA SER A 46 24.53 -11.96 -3.70
C SER A 46 25.40 -10.81 -3.20
N ASP A 47 25.28 -9.64 -3.83
CA ASP A 47 25.96 -8.41 -3.43
C ASP A 47 25.06 -7.21 -3.77
N PRO A 48 24.45 -6.55 -2.77
CA PRO A 48 23.58 -5.40 -2.97
C PRO A 48 24.37 -4.13 -3.34
N GLY A 49 25.19 -4.17 -4.38
CA GLY A 49 25.76 -3.03 -5.07
C GLY A 49 26.39 -1.97 -4.17
N GLY A 50 27.60 -2.22 -3.65
CA GLY A 50 28.39 -1.23 -2.91
C GLY A 50 28.08 -1.14 -1.41
N TYR A 51 27.06 -1.76 -0.90
CA TYR A 51 26.89 -2.05 0.53
C TYR A 51 27.53 -3.39 0.84
N SER A 52 28.84 -3.45 0.77
CA SER A 52 29.62 -4.65 1.11
C SER A 52 29.56 -5.00 2.61
N VAL A 53 28.68 -4.40 3.36
CA VAL A 53 28.66 -4.44 4.81
C VAL A 53 28.05 -5.72 5.38
N ASN A 54 27.37 -6.56 4.58
CA ASN A 54 26.62 -7.66 5.17
C ASN A 54 26.61 -8.97 4.37
N LYS A 55 27.74 -9.44 3.92
CA LYS A 55 27.92 -10.88 3.72
C LYS A 55 27.91 -11.57 5.09
N GLY A 56 26.73 -11.92 5.57
CA GLY A 56 26.56 -12.54 6.87
C GLY A 56 25.98 -11.57 7.91
N PHE A 57 24.69 -11.21 7.72
CA PHE A 57 23.96 -10.53 8.78
C PHE A 57 23.93 -11.43 10.04
N THR A 58 24.48 -10.95 11.14
CA THR A 58 24.58 -11.68 12.42
C THR A 58 23.67 -11.10 13.50
N GLY A 59 22.77 -10.17 13.14
CA GLY A 59 21.83 -9.53 14.05
C GLY A 59 20.61 -10.40 14.38
N THR A 60 19.79 -9.89 15.28
CA THR A 60 18.51 -10.49 15.64
C THR A 60 17.45 -10.27 14.56
N GLN A 61 16.32 -10.98 14.64
CA GLN A 61 15.19 -10.77 13.75
C GLN A 61 14.64 -9.34 13.82
N SER A 62 14.67 -8.74 15.00
CA SER A 62 14.25 -7.34 15.20
C SER A 62 15.16 -6.37 14.43
N ASP A 63 16.48 -6.62 14.45
CA ASP A 63 17.43 -5.78 13.70
C ASP A 63 17.23 -5.94 12.19
N TRP A 64 16.88 -7.15 11.73
CA TRP A 64 16.57 -7.39 10.34
C TRP A 64 15.31 -6.63 9.90
N TYR A 65 14.27 -6.55 10.72
CA TYR A 65 13.05 -5.80 10.40
C TYR A 65 13.30 -4.29 10.29
N GLN A 66 14.32 -3.75 10.94
CA GLN A 66 14.72 -2.36 10.77
C GLN A 66 15.21 -2.06 9.34
N THR A 67 15.76 -3.06 8.64
CA THR A 67 16.16 -2.91 7.23
C THR A 67 14.95 -2.69 6.30
N LEU A 68 13.76 -3.17 6.67
CA LEU A 68 12.53 -2.82 5.96
C LEU A 68 12.19 -1.33 6.10
N ALA A 69 12.31 -0.77 7.30
CA ALA A 69 12.12 0.67 7.51
C ALA A 69 13.13 1.50 6.71
N GLU A 70 14.39 1.07 6.66
CA GLU A 70 15.42 1.70 5.82
C GLU A 70 15.06 1.66 4.33
N THR A 71 14.55 0.51 3.86
CA THR A 71 14.08 0.37 2.47
C THR A 71 12.93 1.35 2.17
N ILE A 72 11.96 1.49 3.09
CA ILE A 72 10.84 2.44 2.96
C ILE A 72 11.37 3.88 2.90
N ILE A 73 12.31 4.25 3.76
CA ILE A 73 12.94 5.57 3.76
C ILE A 73 13.70 5.81 2.45
N THR A 74 14.40 4.82 1.94
CA THR A 74 15.13 4.90 0.67
C THR A 74 14.18 5.15 -0.50
N VAL A 75 13.05 4.43 -0.56
CA VAL A 75 11.99 4.68 -1.56
C VAL A 75 11.42 6.09 -1.44
N SER A 76 11.18 6.56 -0.21
CA SER A 76 10.72 7.94 0.02
C SER A 76 11.73 8.99 -0.46
N ASN A 77 13.02 8.75 -0.24
CA ASN A 77 14.07 9.66 -0.72
C ASN A 77 14.18 9.66 -2.23
N GLU A 78 13.96 8.50 -2.88
CA GLU A 78 13.94 8.42 -4.34
C GLU A 78 12.72 9.14 -4.93
N ILE A 79 11.55 9.05 -4.28
CA ILE A 79 10.38 9.86 -4.62
C ILE A 79 10.72 11.34 -4.51
N HIS A 80 11.39 11.76 -3.44
CA HIS A 80 11.80 13.16 -3.26
C HIS A 80 12.76 13.64 -4.36
N LYS A 81 13.73 12.82 -4.75
CA LYS A 81 14.66 13.17 -5.83
C LYS A 81 13.95 13.37 -7.17
N ARG A 82 12.90 12.61 -7.44
CA ARG A 82 12.16 12.70 -8.70
C ARG A 82 11.15 13.84 -8.72
N ASN A 83 10.47 14.09 -7.60
CA ASN A 83 9.43 15.12 -7.53
C ASN A 83 9.94 16.50 -7.13
N LEU A 84 11.16 16.60 -6.53
CA LEU A 84 11.81 17.82 -6.06
C LEU A 84 10.98 18.64 -5.04
N ARG A 85 9.95 18.05 -4.43
CA ARG A 85 9.06 18.71 -3.47
C ARG A 85 9.20 18.13 -2.07
N SER A 86 8.83 16.87 -1.90
CA SER A 86 8.88 16.17 -0.62
C SER A 86 8.95 14.67 -0.82
N GLY A 87 9.42 13.97 0.20
CA GLY A 87 9.32 12.51 0.26
C GLY A 87 7.91 12.04 0.57
N ALA A 88 7.69 10.73 0.50
CA ALA A 88 6.42 10.11 0.82
C ALA A 88 5.96 10.42 2.26
N ASN A 89 4.64 10.47 2.46
CA ASN A 89 4.02 10.77 3.74
C ASN A 89 2.94 9.77 4.16
N TRP A 90 2.59 8.82 3.32
CA TRP A 90 1.65 7.76 3.64
C TRP A 90 2.08 6.43 3.01
N MET A 91 1.56 5.34 3.54
CA MET A 91 1.77 3.98 3.02
C MET A 91 0.54 3.12 3.28
N VAL A 92 0.30 2.17 2.37
CA VAL A 92 -0.74 1.14 2.49
C VAL A 92 -0.08 -0.23 2.42
N THR A 93 -0.51 -1.12 3.27
CA THR A 93 0.07 -2.46 3.40
C THR A 93 -0.99 -3.52 3.71
N SER A 94 -0.66 -4.78 3.45
CA SER A 94 -1.46 -5.93 3.88
C SER A 94 -1.35 -6.17 5.39
N PRO A 95 -2.28 -6.91 6.02
CA PRO A 95 -2.21 -7.29 7.42
C PRO A 95 -0.95 -8.05 7.80
N ASP A 96 -0.46 -8.94 6.91
CA ASP A 96 0.73 -9.74 7.15
C ASP A 96 2.01 -8.90 7.26
N ILE A 97 2.14 -7.92 6.37
CA ILE A 97 3.26 -6.97 6.42
C ILE A 97 3.07 -5.98 7.57
N ALA A 98 1.83 -5.59 7.91
CA ALA A 98 1.54 -4.72 9.04
C ALA A 98 2.11 -5.30 10.35
N THR A 99 2.00 -6.62 10.54
CA THR A 99 2.59 -7.31 11.71
C THR A 99 4.11 -7.11 11.79
N ILE A 100 4.81 -7.10 10.65
CA ILE A 100 6.26 -6.86 10.61
C ILE A 100 6.54 -5.39 10.95
N ILE A 101 5.75 -4.46 10.41
CA ILE A 101 5.92 -3.01 10.64
C ILE A 101 5.66 -2.67 12.11
N GLU A 102 4.67 -3.28 12.75
CA GLU A 102 4.37 -3.09 14.17
C GLU A 102 5.50 -3.59 15.07
N ALA A 103 6.28 -4.59 14.63
CA ALA A 103 7.45 -5.10 15.34
C ALA A 103 8.69 -4.19 15.21
N ILE A 104 8.67 -3.17 14.36
CA ILE A 104 9.79 -2.23 14.18
C ILE A 104 9.81 -1.22 15.33
N ALA A 105 11.00 -0.99 15.92
CA ALA A 105 11.17 -0.10 17.08
C ALA A 105 10.73 1.36 16.84
N TYR A 106 10.69 1.81 15.59
CA TYR A 106 10.29 3.19 15.22
C TYR A 106 8.81 3.32 14.86
N PHE A 107 8.03 2.26 15.03
CA PHE A 107 6.59 2.30 14.83
C PHE A 107 5.89 2.87 16.07
N LYS A 108 4.96 3.79 15.84
CA LYS A 108 4.11 4.35 16.90
C LYS A 108 2.66 3.99 16.58
N PRO A 109 2.04 3.11 17.36
CA PRO A 109 0.64 2.78 17.17
C PRO A 109 -0.25 4.00 17.41
N ASN A 110 -1.39 4.03 16.76
CA ASN A 110 -2.39 5.06 17.00
C ASN A 110 -2.98 4.84 18.41
N ALA A 111 -2.61 5.72 19.36
CA ALA A 111 -2.98 5.57 20.77
C ALA A 111 -4.45 5.95 21.08
N THR A 112 -5.19 6.41 20.08
CA THR A 112 -6.59 6.80 20.27
C THR A 112 -7.49 5.59 20.08
N PHE A 113 -7.49 4.71 21.07
CA PHE A 113 -8.57 3.75 21.24
C PHE A 113 -9.68 4.49 22.00
N ASP A 114 -10.56 5.16 21.27
CA ASP A 114 -11.82 5.62 21.82
C ASP A 114 -12.85 4.49 21.64
N PRO A 115 -13.30 3.85 22.73
CA PRO A 115 -14.27 2.76 22.65
C PRO A 115 -15.64 3.21 22.12
N THR A 116 -15.90 4.52 22.04
CA THR A 116 -17.09 5.09 21.44
C THR A 116 -16.99 5.27 19.92
N GLU A 117 -15.80 5.27 19.37
CA GLU A 117 -15.52 5.35 17.93
C GLU A 117 -15.13 3.99 17.32
N VAL A 118 -15.62 2.89 17.87
CA VAL A 118 -15.55 1.59 17.17
C VAL A 118 -16.47 1.65 15.95
N GLN A 119 -16.11 2.47 14.99
CA GLN A 119 -16.63 2.31 13.66
C GLN A 119 -16.08 0.99 13.12
N TYR A 120 -16.99 0.07 12.80
CA TYR A 120 -16.65 -1.06 11.95
C TYR A 120 -16.18 -0.51 10.60
N SER A 121 -14.89 -0.19 10.51
CA SER A 121 -14.33 0.24 9.24
C SER A 121 -14.16 -1.00 8.37
N LEU A 122 -15.10 -1.19 7.47
CA LEU A 122 -14.93 -2.10 6.37
C LEU A 122 -13.83 -1.51 5.46
N GLY A 123 -12.66 -2.15 5.44
CA GLY A 123 -11.60 -1.79 4.51
C GLY A 123 -10.35 -1.22 5.18
N VAL A 124 -9.93 -0.05 4.73
CA VAL A 124 -8.64 0.55 5.10
C VAL A 124 -8.66 1.12 6.52
N GLU A 125 -7.80 0.61 7.39
CA GLU A 125 -7.65 1.04 8.79
C GLU A 125 -6.31 1.75 8.99
N LYS A 126 -6.31 2.89 9.68
CA LYS A 126 -5.09 3.58 10.10
C LYS A 126 -4.55 2.94 11.38
N ILE A 127 -3.40 2.28 11.30
CA ILE A 127 -2.79 1.58 12.44
C ILE A 127 -1.79 2.42 13.22
N GLY A 128 -1.15 3.40 12.59
CA GLY A 128 -0.15 4.21 13.30
C GLY A 128 0.71 5.04 12.37
N THR A 129 1.88 5.40 12.89
CA THR A 129 2.91 6.15 12.14
C THR A 129 4.26 5.46 12.26
N LEU A 130 4.96 5.35 11.13
CA LEU A 130 6.34 4.88 11.09
C LEU A 130 7.28 6.08 11.00
N THR A 131 8.31 6.13 11.87
CA THR A 131 9.34 7.19 11.95
C THR A 131 8.77 8.62 12.04
N ASN A 132 7.56 8.83 12.54
CA ASN A 132 6.81 10.10 12.55
C ASN A 132 6.64 10.77 11.17
N ARG A 133 6.90 10.07 10.08
CA ARG A 133 6.78 10.59 8.71
C ARG A 133 5.66 9.94 7.92
N PHE A 134 5.53 8.62 8.04
CA PHE A 134 4.60 7.84 7.24
C PHE A 134 3.38 7.49 8.07
N THR A 135 2.20 7.90 7.61
CA THR A 135 0.95 7.35 8.12
C THR A 135 0.74 5.98 7.52
N VAL A 136 0.58 4.97 8.37
CA VAL A 136 0.44 3.57 7.95
C VAL A 136 -1.02 3.16 7.96
N TYR A 137 -1.48 2.68 6.81
CA TYR A 137 -2.81 2.12 6.61
C TYR A 137 -2.71 0.63 6.33
N LYS A 138 -3.60 -0.13 6.93
CA LYS A 138 -3.76 -1.58 6.74
C LYS A 138 -5.03 -1.83 5.95
N ASP A 139 -4.94 -2.60 4.88
CA ASP A 139 -6.06 -2.99 4.05
C ASP A 139 -6.08 -4.52 3.88
N PRO A 140 -7.15 -5.21 4.33
CA PRO A 140 -7.26 -6.65 4.20
C PRO A 140 -7.36 -7.15 2.75
N TYR A 141 -7.81 -6.29 1.83
CA TYR A 141 -7.93 -6.64 0.40
C TYR A 141 -6.68 -6.32 -0.41
N PHE A 142 -5.68 -5.72 0.23
CA PHE A 142 -4.43 -5.37 -0.43
C PHE A 142 -3.58 -6.61 -0.74
N PRO A 143 -2.82 -6.65 -1.86
CA PRO A 143 -1.91 -7.76 -2.16
C PRO A 143 -0.95 -8.03 -1.00
N VAL A 144 -0.87 -9.32 -0.60
CA VAL A 144 -0.14 -9.77 0.60
C VAL A 144 1.34 -9.41 0.57
N ASP A 145 1.93 -9.42 -0.64
CA ASP A 145 3.35 -9.29 -0.89
C ASP A 145 3.82 -7.87 -1.24
N LYS A 146 2.97 -6.86 -1.07
CA LYS A 146 3.28 -5.50 -1.53
C LYS A 146 3.04 -4.44 -0.47
N ILE A 147 3.84 -3.37 -0.55
CA ILE A 147 3.64 -2.11 0.16
C ILE A 147 3.55 -1.01 -0.90
N LEU A 148 2.52 -0.18 -0.80
CA LEU A 148 2.39 1.04 -1.58
C LEU A 148 2.80 2.22 -0.71
N VAL A 149 3.73 3.02 -1.20
CA VAL A 149 4.22 4.22 -0.53
C VAL A 149 3.95 5.41 -1.43
N GLY A 150 3.42 6.50 -0.88
CA GLY A 150 3.03 7.64 -1.70
C GLY A 150 3.24 8.99 -1.04
N TYR A 151 3.30 9.99 -1.88
CA TYR A 151 3.31 11.40 -1.49
C TYR A 151 1.97 12.05 -1.85
N LYS A 152 1.42 12.80 -0.90
CA LYS A 152 0.27 13.67 -1.10
C LYS A 152 0.57 15.04 -0.51
N GLY A 153 0.61 16.06 -1.35
CA GLY A 153 0.78 17.44 -0.93
C GLY A 153 -0.55 18.13 -0.61
N PRO A 154 -0.50 19.34 -0.02
CA PRO A 154 -1.69 20.10 0.35
C PRO A 154 -2.38 20.77 -0.86
N GLY A 155 -1.67 20.98 -1.96
CA GLY A 155 -2.17 21.67 -3.15
C GLY A 155 -2.80 20.73 -4.18
N PHE A 156 -3.73 21.25 -4.98
CA PHE A 156 -4.31 20.52 -6.13
C PHE A 156 -3.22 20.07 -7.14
N LEU A 157 -2.22 20.90 -7.35
CA LEU A 157 -1.09 20.59 -8.24
C LEU A 157 -0.15 19.52 -7.69
N ASP A 158 -0.29 19.16 -6.42
CA ASP A 158 0.50 18.11 -5.75
C ASP A 158 -0.21 16.77 -5.72
N ALA A 159 -1.28 16.62 -6.51
CA ALA A 159 -1.97 15.35 -6.69
C ALA A 159 -1.22 14.48 -7.70
N GLY A 160 -0.85 13.28 -7.31
CA GLY A 160 -0.25 12.26 -8.20
C GLY A 160 -1.27 11.39 -8.91
N PHE A 161 -2.47 11.29 -8.35
CA PHE A 161 -3.58 10.50 -8.88
C PHE A 161 -4.88 11.30 -8.77
N VAL A 162 -5.71 11.21 -9.81
CA VAL A 162 -7.00 11.90 -9.85
C VAL A 162 -8.11 10.87 -9.97
N TYR A 163 -9.06 10.98 -9.06
CA TYR A 163 -10.31 10.25 -9.08
C TYR A 163 -11.46 11.26 -9.34
N ALA A 164 -12.18 11.05 -10.41
CA ALA A 164 -13.26 11.96 -10.85
C ALA A 164 -14.57 11.18 -10.99
N PRO A 165 -15.42 11.15 -9.96
CA PRO A 165 -16.72 10.53 -10.05
C PRO A 165 -17.65 11.39 -10.94
N TYR A 166 -18.11 10.83 -12.03
CA TYR A 166 -19.05 11.47 -12.94
C TYR A 166 -20.51 11.23 -12.53
N VAL A 167 -20.83 9.99 -12.16
CA VAL A 167 -22.14 9.62 -11.63
C VAL A 167 -21.93 9.03 -10.24
N PRO A 168 -22.47 9.63 -9.19
CA PRO A 168 -22.44 9.05 -7.86
C PRO A 168 -23.18 7.70 -7.83
N LEU A 169 -23.07 6.98 -6.73
CA LEU A 169 -23.78 5.71 -6.58
C LEU A 169 -25.30 5.93 -6.67
N VAL A 170 -25.90 5.40 -7.72
CA VAL A 170 -27.33 5.47 -7.98
C VAL A 170 -27.94 4.07 -7.93
N PHE A 171 -29.04 3.92 -7.22
CA PHE A 171 -29.83 2.69 -7.17
C PHE A 171 -31.03 2.80 -8.10
N THR A 172 -31.26 1.76 -8.93
CA THR A 172 -32.48 1.67 -9.74
C THR A 172 -33.67 1.31 -8.85
N PRO A 173 -34.90 1.74 -9.20
CA PRO A 173 -36.11 1.22 -8.57
C PRO A 173 -36.18 -0.30 -8.80
N THR A 174 -36.94 -0.98 -7.96
CA THR A 174 -37.17 -2.42 -8.12
C THR A 174 -38.00 -2.64 -9.38
N ILE A 175 -37.47 -3.40 -10.32
CA ILE A 175 -38.12 -3.77 -11.58
C ILE A 175 -38.45 -5.27 -11.49
N PHE A 176 -39.68 -5.66 -11.85
CA PHE A 176 -40.05 -7.05 -11.95
C PHE A 176 -39.79 -7.55 -13.37
N GLU A 177 -39.07 -8.66 -13.49
CA GLU A 177 -38.86 -9.32 -14.78
C GLU A 177 -40.19 -9.85 -15.30
N PRO A 178 -40.61 -9.55 -16.54
CA PRO A 178 -41.91 -9.95 -17.04
C PRO A 178 -42.08 -11.46 -17.26
N ASN A 179 -40.96 -12.22 -17.35
CA ASN A 179 -41.00 -13.67 -17.62
C ASN A 179 -41.19 -14.54 -16.37
N ASP A 180 -40.63 -14.11 -15.24
CA ASP A 180 -40.61 -14.91 -14.01
C ASP A 180 -41.01 -14.12 -12.75
N PHE A 181 -41.41 -12.85 -12.92
CA PHE A 181 -41.76 -11.91 -11.85
C PHE A 181 -40.72 -11.76 -10.74
N THR A 182 -39.44 -12.10 -10.99
CA THR A 182 -38.37 -11.91 -10.03
C THR A 182 -38.07 -10.42 -9.85
N PRO A 183 -37.98 -9.92 -8.59
CA PRO A 183 -37.62 -8.54 -8.34
C PRO A 183 -36.13 -8.34 -8.58
N ARG A 184 -35.75 -7.37 -9.45
CA ARG A 184 -34.38 -6.99 -9.72
C ARG A 184 -34.14 -5.54 -9.30
N LYS A 185 -33.01 -5.29 -8.66
CA LYS A 185 -32.55 -3.96 -8.28
C LYS A 185 -31.08 -3.82 -8.65
N GLY A 186 -30.76 -2.76 -9.38
CA GLY A 186 -29.39 -2.47 -9.82
C GLY A 186 -28.78 -1.33 -9.02
N ALA A 187 -27.47 -1.35 -8.87
CA ALA A 187 -26.66 -0.23 -8.43
C ALA A 187 -25.68 0.14 -9.53
N MET A 188 -25.49 1.43 -9.78
CA MET A 188 -24.62 1.94 -10.81
C MET A 188 -23.80 3.11 -10.28
N THR A 189 -22.52 3.11 -10.60
CA THR A 189 -21.62 4.26 -10.45
C THR A 189 -20.81 4.43 -11.73
N ARG A 190 -20.39 5.66 -12.02
CA ARG A 190 -19.46 5.95 -13.11
C ARG A 190 -18.40 6.92 -12.62
N TYR A 191 -17.16 6.57 -12.82
CA TYR A 191 -16.00 7.40 -12.46
C TYR A 191 -14.91 7.25 -13.52
N ALA A 192 -14.02 8.20 -13.54
CA ALA A 192 -12.75 8.10 -14.24
C ALA A 192 -11.62 8.19 -13.22
N SER A 193 -10.58 7.40 -13.42
CA SER A 193 -9.40 7.43 -12.60
C SER A 193 -8.16 7.50 -13.50
N GLN A 194 -7.19 8.33 -13.14
CA GLN A 194 -5.97 8.45 -13.91
C GLN A 194 -4.78 8.80 -13.02
N MET A 195 -3.66 8.13 -13.26
CA MET A 195 -2.39 8.49 -12.69
C MET A 195 -1.76 9.62 -13.51
N VAL A 196 -1.55 10.76 -12.85
CA VAL A 196 -0.97 11.96 -13.47
C VAL A 196 0.54 11.99 -13.30
N ARG A 197 1.01 11.62 -12.09
CA ARG A 197 2.42 11.64 -11.74
C ARG A 197 2.84 10.34 -11.06
N PRO A 198 3.34 9.37 -11.83
CA PRO A 198 3.78 8.07 -11.30
C PRO A 198 4.99 8.18 -10.37
N GLU A 199 5.78 9.25 -10.48
CA GLU A 199 6.94 9.52 -9.63
C GLU A 199 6.59 9.82 -8.16
N TYR A 200 5.31 10.10 -7.85
CA TYR A 200 4.85 10.32 -6.47
C TYR A 200 4.58 9.02 -5.71
N PHE A 201 4.63 7.89 -6.42
CA PHE A 201 4.31 6.59 -5.86
C PHE A 201 5.47 5.62 -5.97
N GLY A 202 5.65 4.85 -4.90
CA GLY A 202 6.63 3.76 -4.82
C GLY A 202 5.96 2.46 -4.42
N ARG A 203 6.46 1.37 -4.98
CA ARG A 203 6.04 0.01 -4.67
C ARG A 203 7.21 -0.76 -4.09
N ILE A 204 7.00 -1.42 -2.95
CA ILE A 204 7.98 -2.34 -2.36
C ILE A 204 7.38 -3.74 -2.42
N GLN A 205 8.09 -4.68 -2.98
CA GLN A 205 7.72 -6.08 -2.97
C GLN A 205 8.41 -6.79 -1.82
N VAL A 206 7.63 -7.46 -0.98
CA VAL A 206 8.11 -8.25 0.15
C VAL A 206 8.07 -9.71 -0.23
N THR A 207 9.20 -10.40 -0.09
CA THR A 207 9.30 -11.84 -0.37
C THR A 207 9.44 -12.62 0.92
N ASP A 208 9.29 -13.94 0.85
CA ASP A 208 9.49 -14.89 1.97
C ASP A 208 8.58 -14.62 3.19
N LEU A 209 7.35 -14.16 2.94
CA LEU A 209 6.40 -13.83 4.02
C LEU A 209 5.94 -15.05 4.81
N GLY A 210 6.19 -16.27 4.37
CA GLY A 210 5.68 -17.48 5.01
C GLY A 210 4.14 -17.50 5.00
N VAL A 211 3.55 -18.51 4.39
CA VAL A 211 2.11 -18.68 4.40
C VAL A 211 1.71 -19.21 5.77
N ILE A 212 0.96 -18.41 6.55
CA ILE A 212 0.20 -18.97 7.66
C ILE A 212 -0.91 -19.77 6.99
N GLY A 213 -0.77 -21.11 7.03
CA GLY A 213 -1.70 -22.02 6.34
C GLY A 213 -3.15 -21.77 6.77
N ALA A 214 -4.02 -21.66 5.78
CA ALA A 214 -5.46 -21.73 5.94
C ALA A 214 -5.90 -23.20 6.01
#